data_7021186049bec603ffe73e28c231dbe8
#
_entry.id   7021186049bec603ffe73e28c231dbe8
#
_cell.length_a   1.000
_cell.length_b   1.000
_cell.length_c   1.000
_cell.angle_alpha   90.00
_cell.angle_beta   90.00
_cell.angle_gamma   90.00
#
_symmetry.space_group_name_H-M   'P 1'
#
loop_
_entity.id
_entity.type
_entity.pdbx_description
1 polymer ?
#
loop_
_entity_poly.entity_id
_entity_poly.type
_entity_poly.pdbx_seq_one_letter_code
_entity_poly.pdbx_strand_id
1 'polypeptide(L)'
;HNDTEVLFDFDKMEWLENDLEYKQGKSEFLAYQWGVWVTAYARYELNRAVYGVWQNDVKNNMEDSSIVYMDTDSCKYRDRNGLHEIIFAELDKDIKEKTIKACKYYNIDYNDIIDIGTWDLETYDKTTKKTTYDSFITLGSKRYLHNGEPTISGLPKQGFYNYCKIHKVTPQEAFTCGTVFPPNEINKTAMQYFNNQKQHII
;
A
#
# COMPACT_ATOMS: atom_id res chain seq x y z
N HIS A 1 -14.65 0.05 29.15
CA HIS A 1 -14.53 1.12 28.15
C HIS A 1 -15.86 1.19 27.43
N ASN A 2 -16.64 2.22 27.73
CA ASN A 2 -17.86 2.52 26.99
C ASN A 2 -17.43 3.07 25.63
N ASP A 3 -17.66 2.30 24.58
CA ASP A 3 -17.63 2.78 23.21
C ASP A 3 -18.85 3.69 23.01
N THR A 4 -18.71 4.96 23.38
CA THR A 4 -19.68 5.98 23.02
C THR A 4 -19.44 6.34 21.56
N GLU A 5 -20.37 5.94 20.69
CA GLU A 5 -20.38 6.36 19.29
C GLU A 5 -20.41 7.89 19.24
N VAL A 6 -19.51 8.45 18.46
CA VAL A 6 -19.43 9.89 18.20
C VAL A 6 -20.58 10.27 17.28
N LEU A 7 -21.63 10.84 17.81
CA LEU A 7 -22.80 11.28 17.07
C LEU A 7 -22.74 12.80 16.85
N PHE A 8 -22.77 13.21 15.59
CA PHE A 8 -22.98 14.60 15.22
C PHE A 8 -24.48 14.88 15.10
N ASP A 9 -24.97 15.85 15.87
CA ASP A 9 -26.36 16.30 15.77
C ASP A 9 -26.50 17.28 14.61
N PHE A 10 -27.02 16.80 13.47
CA PHE A 10 -27.18 17.60 12.27
C PHE A 10 -28.26 18.70 12.43
N ASP A 11 -29.24 18.54 13.31
CA ASP A 11 -30.28 19.53 13.54
C ASP A 11 -29.77 20.74 14.31
N LYS A 12 -28.80 20.50 15.18
CA LYS A 12 -28.15 21.54 15.98
C LYS A 12 -26.82 22.00 15.41
N MET A 13 -26.28 21.30 14.41
CA MET A 13 -24.94 21.56 13.85
C MET A 13 -23.83 21.56 14.92
N GLU A 14 -23.96 20.74 15.94
CA GLU A 14 -23.01 20.65 17.06
C GLU A 14 -22.64 19.19 17.37
N TRP A 15 -21.44 19.02 17.87
CA TRP A 15 -20.98 17.74 18.40
C TRP A 15 -21.49 17.59 19.83
N LEU A 16 -21.97 16.40 20.22
CA LEU A 16 -22.40 16.14 21.59
C LEU A 16 -21.20 16.26 22.55
N GLU A 17 -21.44 16.84 23.72
CA GLU A 17 -20.40 17.25 24.70
C GLU A 17 -19.47 16.07 25.12
N ASN A 18 -19.98 14.85 25.17
CA ASN A 18 -19.19 13.66 25.48
C ASN A 18 -18.07 13.37 24.45
N ASP A 19 -18.12 14.00 23.27
CA ASP A 19 -17.11 13.88 22.22
C ASP A 19 -15.91 14.78 22.45
N LEU A 20 -16.05 15.86 23.19
CA LEU A 20 -14.96 16.82 23.41
C LEU A 20 -13.88 16.24 24.32
N GLU A 21 -14.23 15.54 25.38
CA GLU A 21 -13.27 14.84 26.24
C GLU A 21 -12.56 13.69 25.51
N TYR A 22 -13.28 12.94 24.66
CA TYR A 22 -12.69 11.89 23.86
C TYR A 22 -11.76 12.44 22.75
N LYS A 23 -12.14 13.55 22.14
CA LYS A 23 -11.30 14.22 21.12
C LYS A 23 -10.06 14.85 21.73
N GLN A 24 -10.16 15.52 22.87
CA GLN A 24 -9.03 16.11 23.56
C GLN A 24 -8.00 15.05 23.96
N GLY A 25 -8.43 13.91 24.50
CA GLY A 25 -7.51 12.87 24.96
C GLY A 25 -6.80 12.08 23.83
N LYS A 26 -7.38 12.00 22.62
CA LYS A 26 -6.80 11.22 21.49
C LYS A 26 -6.22 12.06 20.37
N SER A 27 -6.69 13.28 20.15
CA SER A 27 -6.23 14.11 19.03
C SER A 27 -5.00 14.97 19.36
N GLU A 28 -4.70 15.20 20.63
CA GLU A 28 -3.56 16.01 21.04
C GLU A 28 -2.20 15.35 20.76
N PHE A 29 -2.18 14.01 20.61
CA PHE A 29 -0.92 13.27 20.39
C PHE A 29 -0.47 13.24 18.91
N LEU A 30 -1.37 13.41 17.95
CA LEU A 30 -1.03 13.36 16.52
C LEU A 30 -1.19 14.76 15.92
N ALA A 31 -0.10 15.53 15.94
CA ALA A 31 -0.04 16.76 15.15
C ALA A 31 -0.28 16.43 13.68
N TYR A 32 -1.33 16.95 13.08
CA TYR A 32 -1.69 16.77 11.65
C TYR A 32 -0.50 17.01 10.72
N GLN A 33 0.35 17.99 11.05
CA GLN A 33 1.57 18.31 10.31
C GLN A 33 2.53 17.11 10.17
N TRP A 34 2.66 16.28 11.20
CA TRP A 34 3.52 15.09 11.13
C TRP A 34 3.01 14.08 10.10
N GLY A 35 1.69 13.87 10.04
CA GLY A 35 1.08 13.00 9.02
C GLY A 35 1.33 13.51 7.61
N VAL A 36 1.23 14.82 7.39
CA VAL A 36 1.53 15.46 6.10
C VAL A 36 3.02 15.29 5.73
N TRP A 37 3.93 15.52 6.67
CA TRP A 37 5.37 15.36 6.43
C TRP A 37 5.76 13.91 6.12
N VAL A 38 5.24 12.94 6.87
CA VAL A 38 5.52 11.52 6.64
C VAL A 38 5.06 11.08 5.26
N THR A 39 3.84 11.45 4.87
CA THR A 39 3.31 11.09 3.54
C THR A 39 4.02 11.83 2.41
N ALA A 40 4.41 13.09 2.62
CA ALA A 40 5.17 13.85 1.65
C ALA A 40 6.58 13.27 1.46
N TYR A 41 7.23 12.85 2.55
CA TYR A 41 8.56 12.24 2.50
C TYR A 41 8.52 10.86 1.81
N ALA A 42 7.57 10.01 2.14
CA ALA A 42 7.40 8.72 1.47
C ALA A 42 7.21 8.90 -0.05
N ARG A 43 6.38 9.87 -0.44
CA ARG A 43 6.17 10.20 -1.86
C ARG A 43 7.42 10.78 -2.52
N TYR A 44 8.20 11.57 -1.79
CA TYR A 44 9.47 12.10 -2.27
C TYR A 44 10.47 10.98 -2.57
N GLU A 45 10.65 10.02 -1.64
CA GLU A 45 11.56 8.89 -1.84
C GLU A 45 11.09 7.96 -2.98
N LEU A 46 9.79 7.70 -3.09
CA LEU A 46 9.23 6.97 -4.24
C LEU A 46 9.56 7.67 -5.56
N ASN A 47 9.37 8.98 -5.63
CA ASN A 47 9.68 9.74 -6.84
C ASN A 47 11.18 9.75 -7.17
N ARG A 48 12.07 9.77 -6.18
CA ARG A 48 13.52 9.63 -6.38
C ARG A 48 13.85 8.30 -7.04
N ALA A 49 13.29 7.20 -6.52
CA ALA A 49 13.50 5.86 -7.08
C ALA A 49 12.97 5.76 -8.51
N VAL A 50 11.74 6.17 -8.74
CA VAL A 50 11.11 6.15 -10.07
C VAL A 50 11.88 7.00 -11.09
N TYR A 51 12.33 8.18 -10.67
CA TYR A 51 13.13 9.06 -11.52
C TYR A 51 14.50 8.45 -11.85
N GLY A 52 15.16 7.84 -10.87
CA GLY A 52 16.44 7.14 -11.07
C GLY A 52 16.29 5.98 -12.06
N VAL A 53 15.24 5.18 -11.94
CA VAL A 53 14.93 4.09 -12.88
C VAL A 53 14.67 4.66 -14.29
N TRP A 54 13.85 5.71 -14.39
CA TRP A 54 13.58 6.36 -15.68
C TRP A 54 14.85 6.90 -16.35
N GLN A 55 15.73 7.56 -15.60
CA GLN A 55 17.01 8.04 -16.13
C GLN A 55 17.88 6.88 -16.64
N ASN A 56 17.89 5.76 -15.92
CA ASN A 56 18.62 4.58 -16.33
C ASN A 56 18.02 3.97 -17.62
N ASP A 57 16.70 3.88 -17.72
CA ASP A 57 16.00 3.42 -18.92
C ASP A 57 16.35 4.29 -20.14
N VAL A 58 16.29 5.61 -19.99
CA VAL A 58 16.66 6.57 -21.05
C VAL A 58 18.12 6.40 -21.47
N LYS A 59 19.04 6.28 -20.51
CA LYS A 59 20.47 6.10 -20.77
C LYS A 59 20.76 4.81 -21.55
N ASN A 60 19.98 3.76 -21.30
CA ASN A 60 20.14 2.47 -21.94
C ASN A 60 19.24 2.28 -23.18
N ASN A 61 18.56 3.34 -23.65
CA ASN A 61 17.65 3.33 -24.80
C ASN A 61 16.59 2.24 -24.71
N MET A 62 15.99 2.06 -23.53
CA MET A 62 14.90 1.09 -23.33
C MET A 62 13.63 1.58 -24.03
N GLU A 63 12.98 0.67 -24.78
CA GLU A 63 11.73 0.98 -25.50
C GLU A 63 10.53 1.15 -24.56
N ASP A 64 10.54 0.46 -23.41
CA ASP A 64 9.49 0.50 -22.41
C ASP A 64 10.07 0.75 -21.01
N SER A 65 9.23 1.30 -20.10
CA SER A 65 9.63 1.56 -18.71
C SER A 65 9.94 0.27 -17.95
N SER A 66 11.00 0.30 -17.17
CA SER A 66 11.28 -0.75 -16.19
C SER A 66 10.32 -0.70 -15.01
N ILE A 67 9.77 0.45 -14.65
CA ILE A 67 8.69 0.56 -13.64
C ILE A 67 7.39 0.01 -14.22
N VAL A 68 6.81 -0.97 -13.55
CA VAL A 68 5.56 -1.62 -13.95
C VAL A 68 4.37 -1.10 -13.16
N TYR A 69 4.58 -0.80 -11.87
CA TYR A 69 3.53 -0.34 -10.97
C TYR A 69 4.12 0.42 -9.79
N MET A 70 3.39 1.38 -9.26
CA MET A 70 3.75 2.10 -8.03
C MET A 70 2.50 2.44 -7.23
N ASP A 71 2.64 2.40 -5.90
CA ASP A 71 1.57 2.76 -4.97
C ASP A 71 2.17 3.30 -3.66
N THR A 72 1.79 4.49 -3.28
CA THR A 72 2.11 5.19 -2.02
C THR A 72 3.62 5.26 -1.70
N ASP A 73 4.23 4.16 -1.31
CA ASP A 73 5.61 4.01 -0.84
C ASP A 73 6.31 2.78 -1.44
N SER A 74 5.70 2.16 -2.44
CA SER A 74 6.23 0.95 -3.07
C SER A 74 6.20 1.04 -4.59
N CYS A 75 7.11 0.31 -5.24
CA CYS A 75 7.09 0.13 -6.68
C CYS A 75 7.40 -1.32 -7.07
N LYS A 76 6.83 -1.73 -8.20
CA LYS A 76 7.13 -3.00 -8.86
C LYS A 76 7.89 -2.67 -10.14
N TYR A 77 9.03 -3.31 -10.35
CA TYR A 77 9.89 -3.03 -11.48
C TYR A 77 10.48 -4.31 -12.07
N ARG A 78 10.91 -4.22 -13.32
CA ARG A 78 11.72 -5.25 -13.97
C ARG A 78 13.18 -4.97 -13.65
N ASP A 79 13.85 -5.87 -12.96
CA ASP A 79 15.26 -5.71 -12.61
C ASP A 79 16.17 -5.94 -13.83
N ARG A 80 16.14 -4.97 -14.74
CA ARG A 80 16.97 -4.96 -15.95
C ARG A 80 18.34 -4.40 -15.63
N ASN A 81 19.38 -5.11 -16.06
CA ASN A 81 20.76 -4.65 -15.90
C ASN A 81 21.18 -4.34 -14.46
N GLY A 82 20.57 -5.02 -13.48
CA GLY A 82 20.90 -4.81 -12.07
C GLY A 82 20.38 -3.48 -11.51
N LEU A 83 19.18 -3.07 -11.88
CA LEU A 83 18.54 -1.83 -11.38
C LEU A 83 18.49 -1.75 -9.86
N HIS A 84 18.30 -2.89 -9.18
CA HIS A 84 18.28 -2.93 -7.74
C HIS A 84 19.60 -2.39 -7.17
N GLU A 85 20.72 -2.90 -7.63
CA GLU A 85 22.06 -2.48 -7.15
C GLU A 85 22.40 -1.05 -7.58
N ILE A 86 22.01 -0.65 -8.79
CA ILE A 86 22.36 0.66 -9.33
C ILE A 86 21.57 1.79 -8.69
N ILE A 87 20.28 1.57 -8.40
CA ILE A 87 19.36 2.64 -7.96
C ILE A 87 19.00 2.49 -6.48
N PHE A 88 18.43 1.36 -6.08
CA PHE A 88 17.86 1.20 -4.74
C PHE A 88 18.96 1.09 -3.67
N ALA A 89 20.03 0.36 -3.92
CA ALA A 89 21.15 0.27 -2.98
C ALA A 89 21.87 1.63 -2.81
N GLU A 90 21.98 2.44 -3.87
CA GLU A 90 22.53 3.79 -3.77
C GLU A 90 21.62 4.73 -2.97
N LEU A 91 20.29 4.62 -3.13
CA LEU A 91 19.33 5.38 -2.33
C LEU A 91 19.42 5.01 -0.85
N ASP A 92 19.53 3.73 -0.53
CA ASP A 92 19.69 3.26 0.85
C ASP A 92 21.00 3.76 1.49
N LYS A 93 22.06 3.78 0.74
CA LYS A 93 23.34 4.33 1.20
C LYS A 93 23.21 5.81 1.55
N ASP A 94 22.56 6.61 0.69
CA ASP A 94 22.30 8.03 0.94
C ASP A 94 21.46 8.25 2.21
N ILE A 95 20.41 7.43 2.41
CA ILE A 95 19.58 7.48 3.62
C ILE A 95 20.40 7.15 4.87
N LYS A 96 21.17 6.08 4.84
CA LYS A 96 22.04 5.67 5.96
C LYS A 96 23.06 6.75 6.32
N GLU A 97 23.72 7.33 5.33
CA GLU A 97 24.68 8.41 5.56
C GLU A 97 24.03 9.63 6.22
N LYS A 98 22.83 10.00 5.80
CA LYS A 98 22.05 11.09 6.40
C LYS A 98 21.65 10.77 7.84
N THR A 99 21.20 9.54 8.10
CA THR A 99 20.84 9.08 9.45
C THR A 99 22.05 9.11 10.38
N ILE A 100 23.19 8.57 9.96
CA ILE A 100 24.44 8.60 10.74
C ILE A 100 24.87 10.06 11.04
N LYS A 101 24.75 10.96 10.06
CA LYS A 101 25.08 12.38 10.26
C LYS A 101 24.13 13.03 11.28
N ALA A 102 22.84 12.72 11.24
CA ALA A 102 21.87 13.21 12.22
C ALA A 102 22.15 12.65 13.62
N CYS A 103 22.45 11.35 13.75
CA CYS A 103 22.80 10.73 15.01
C CYS A 103 24.02 11.41 15.65
N LYS A 104 25.05 11.67 14.87
CA LYS A 104 26.24 12.40 15.34
C LYS A 104 25.91 13.82 15.82
N TYR A 105 25.03 14.52 15.11
CA TYR A 105 24.62 15.87 15.47
C TYR A 105 23.85 15.91 16.81
N TYR A 106 22.97 14.93 17.02
CA TYR A 106 22.16 14.85 18.24
C TYR A 106 22.80 14.01 19.37
N ASN A 107 24.01 13.50 19.17
CA ASN A 107 24.73 12.63 20.11
C ASN A 107 23.92 11.37 20.50
N ILE A 108 23.35 10.71 19.50
CA ILE A 108 22.58 9.47 19.61
C ILE A 108 23.42 8.34 19.03
N ASP A 109 23.42 7.14 19.66
CA ASP A 109 24.06 5.97 19.08
C ASP A 109 23.24 5.50 17.86
N TYR A 110 23.91 5.35 16.73
CA TYR A 110 23.27 4.87 15.50
C TYR A 110 22.69 3.44 15.65
N ASN A 111 23.29 2.60 16.50
CA ASN A 111 22.80 1.25 16.76
C ASN A 111 21.43 1.21 17.44
N ASP A 112 20.99 2.30 18.05
CA ASP A 112 19.69 2.43 18.70
C ASP A 112 18.61 2.92 17.73
N ILE A 113 18.97 3.16 16.46
CA ILE A 113 18.09 3.76 15.44
C ILE A 113 17.76 2.73 14.36
N ILE A 114 16.51 2.74 13.93
CA ILE A 114 16.07 2.02 12.74
C ILE A 114 16.11 2.98 11.55
N ASP A 115 16.75 2.59 10.47
CA ASP A 115 16.76 3.36 9.24
C ASP A 115 15.33 3.43 8.66
N ILE A 116 14.77 4.65 8.60
CA ILE A 116 13.45 4.89 8.05
C ILE A 116 13.60 5.33 6.59
N GLY A 117 12.84 4.68 5.70
CA GLY A 117 12.81 5.02 4.28
C GLY A 117 13.79 4.25 3.41
N THR A 118 14.50 3.26 3.97
CA THR A 118 15.29 2.32 3.16
C THR A 118 14.39 1.42 2.32
N TRP A 119 14.92 0.97 1.19
CA TRP A 119 14.21 0.14 0.23
C TRP A 119 14.45 -1.34 0.48
N ASP A 120 13.41 -2.06 0.87
CA ASP A 120 13.46 -3.50 1.08
C ASP A 120 12.75 -4.24 -0.05
N LEU A 121 13.35 -5.35 -0.49
CA LEU A 121 12.69 -6.30 -1.40
C LEU A 121 11.60 -7.05 -0.66
N GLU A 122 10.35 -6.81 -1.03
CA GLU A 122 9.19 -7.48 -0.45
C GLU A 122 9.22 -8.98 -0.72
N THR A 123 9.29 -9.78 0.33
CA THR A 123 9.17 -11.24 0.22
C THR A 123 7.70 -11.61 0.15
N TYR A 124 7.21 -12.06 -1.00
CA TYR A 124 5.81 -12.45 -1.17
C TYR A 124 5.54 -13.94 -0.83
N ASP A 125 6.53 -14.80 -0.96
CA ASP A 125 6.47 -16.19 -0.51
C ASP A 125 7.42 -16.40 0.68
N LYS A 126 6.85 -16.47 1.87
CA LYS A 126 7.62 -16.64 3.12
C LYS A 126 8.33 -17.99 3.20
N THR A 127 7.82 -19.02 2.50
CA THR A 127 8.37 -20.38 2.53
C THR A 127 9.63 -20.47 1.68
N THR A 128 9.58 -19.96 0.46
CA THR A 128 10.70 -19.96 -0.49
C THR A 128 11.57 -18.73 -0.41
N LYS A 129 11.16 -17.73 0.39
CA LYS A 129 11.79 -16.40 0.47
C LYS A 129 11.90 -15.71 -0.89
N LYS A 130 10.96 -16.00 -1.79
CA LYS A 130 10.97 -15.47 -3.16
C LYS A 130 10.54 -14.01 -3.15
N THR A 131 11.32 -13.14 -3.78
CA THR A 131 11.11 -11.70 -3.91
C THR A 131 10.73 -11.27 -5.33
N THR A 132 10.87 -12.19 -6.30
CA THR A 132 10.64 -11.92 -7.72
C THR A 132 9.37 -12.56 -8.23
N TYR A 133 8.62 -11.85 -9.07
CA TYR A 133 7.41 -12.35 -9.74
C TYR A 133 7.75 -12.82 -11.15
N ASP A 134 7.19 -13.97 -11.56
CA ASP A 134 7.31 -14.49 -12.92
C ASP A 134 6.29 -13.82 -13.87
N SER A 135 5.17 -13.36 -13.31
CA SER A 135 4.14 -12.64 -14.04
C SER A 135 3.50 -11.52 -13.19
N PHE A 136 3.24 -10.39 -13.83
CA PHE A 136 2.57 -9.26 -13.21
C PHE A 136 1.62 -8.60 -14.22
N ILE A 137 0.36 -8.46 -13.86
CA ILE A 137 -0.68 -7.81 -14.66
C ILE A 137 -1.33 -6.74 -13.81
N THR A 138 -1.49 -5.53 -14.32
CA THR A 138 -2.18 -4.45 -13.62
C THR A 138 -3.30 -3.85 -14.46
N LEU A 139 -4.41 -3.51 -13.80
CA LEU A 139 -5.56 -2.81 -14.39
C LEU A 139 -5.73 -1.41 -13.77
N GLY A 140 -4.76 -0.95 -12.99
CA GLY A 140 -4.76 0.35 -12.35
C GLY A 140 -4.46 0.29 -10.86
N SER A 141 -4.69 1.41 -10.15
CA SER A 141 -4.36 1.54 -8.74
C SER A 141 -5.05 0.47 -7.88
N LYS A 142 -4.27 -0.23 -7.07
CA LYS A 142 -4.71 -1.31 -6.16
C LYS A 142 -5.50 -2.42 -6.86
N ARG A 143 -5.18 -2.67 -8.14
CA ARG A 143 -5.76 -3.73 -8.97
C ARG A 143 -4.67 -4.39 -9.78
N TYR A 144 -4.07 -5.44 -9.24
CA TYR A 144 -3.04 -6.21 -9.94
C TYR A 144 -3.09 -7.69 -9.57
N LEU A 145 -2.52 -8.49 -10.46
CA LEU A 145 -2.34 -9.92 -10.33
C LEU A 145 -0.86 -10.23 -10.44
N HIS A 146 -0.27 -10.86 -9.44
CA HIS A 146 1.11 -11.35 -9.49
C HIS A 146 1.14 -12.85 -9.29
N ASN A 147 1.78 -13.57 -10.21
CA ASN A 147 1.82 -15.04 -10.20
C ASN A 147 0.44 -15.71 -10.02
N GLY A 148 -0.62 -15.11 -10.52
CA GLY A 148 -2.00 -15.57 -10.32
C GLY A 148 -2.64 -15.19 -8.98
N GLU A 149 -1.92 -14.49 -8.10
CA GLU A 149 -2.43 -14.01 -6.82
C GLU A 149 -2.98 -12.59 -6.96
N PRO A 150 -4.25 -12.34 -6.60
CA PRO A 150 -4.89 -11.06 -6.79
C PRO A 150 -4.64 -10.09 -5.63
N THR A 151 -4.48 -8.81 -5.98
CA THR A 151 -4.65 -7.68 -5.09
C THR A 151 -5.66 -6.73 -5.73
N ILE A 152 -6.88 -6.73 -5.22
CA ILE A 152 -7.98 -5.93 -5.75
C ILE A 152 -8.61 -5.19 -4.57
N SER A 153 -8.55 -3.87 -4.59
CA SER A 153 -9.14 -3.05 -3.52
C SER A 153 -10.63 -3.34 -3.39
N GLY A 154 -11.08 -3.64 -2.17
CA GLY A 154 -12.48 -3.94 -1.87
C GLY A 154 -12.90 -5.40 -2.14
N LEU A 155 -12.03 -6.24 -2.70
CA LEU A 155 -12.31 -7.65 -2.95
C LEU A 155 -11.37 -8.54 -2.13
N PRO A 156 -11.86 -9.39 -1.20
CA PRO A 156 -11.04 -10.36 -0.51
C PRO A 156 -10.42 -11.38 -1.48
N LYS A 157 -9.16 -11.78 -1.27
CA LYS A 157 -8.47 -12.79 -2.09
C LYS A 157 -9.30 -14.08 -2.24
N GLN A 158 -9.86 -14.56 -1.12
CA GLN A 158 -10.70 -15.76 -1.15
C GLN A 158 -11.96 -15.58 -2.01
N GLY A 159 -12.55 -14.37 -2.02
CA GLY A 159 -13.68 -14.03 -2.87
C GLY A 159 -13.35 -14.14 -4.35
N PHE A 160 -12.19 -13.64 -4.75
CA PHE A 160 -11.70 -13.78 -6.11
C PHE A 160 -11.53 -15.26 -6.52
N TYR A 161 -10.92 -16.08 -5.67
CA TYR A 161 -10.75 -17.49 -5.96
C TYR A 161 -12.07 -18.27 -5.96
N ASN A 162 -13.04 -17.89 -5.12
CA ASN A 162 -14.38 -18.47 -5.16
C ASN A 162 -15.07 -18.20 -6.50
N TYR A 163 -14.97 -16.97 -6.99
CA TYR A 163 -15.46 -16.59 -8.32
C TYR A 163 -14.81 -17.45 -9.42
N CYS A 164 -13.47 -17.55 -9.43
CA CYS A 164 -12.75 -18.37 -10.40
C CYS A 164 -13.24 -19.84 -10.39
N LYS A 165 -13.47 -20.39 -9.20
CA LYS A 165 -13.95 -21.76 -9.02
C LYS A 165 -15.37 -21.96 -9.53
N ILE A 166 -16.28 -21.03 -9.24
CA ILE A 166 -17.68 -21.09 -9.68
C ILE A 166 -17.77 -21.01 -11.20
N HIS A 167 -17.05 -20.06 -11.80
CA HIS A 167 -17.07 -19.84 -13.24
C HIS A 167 -16.12 -20.71 -14.04
N LYS A 168 -15.30 -21.54 -13.36
CA LYS A 168 -14.30 -22.44 -13.96
C LYS A 168 -13.31 -21.70 -14.88
N VAL A 169 -12.90 -20.51 -14.46
CA VAL A 169 -11.92 -19.66 -15.15
C VAL A 169 -10.62 -19.58 -14.38
N THR A 170 -9.53 -19.33 -15.08
CA THR A 170 -8.23 -19.06 -14.46
C THR A 170 -8.21 -17.68 -13.82
N PRO A 171 -7.29 -17.42 -12.87
CA PRO A 171 -7.09 -16.08 -12.32
C PRO A 171 -6.85 -15.02 -13.39
N GLN A 172 -6.11 -15.33 -14.44
CA GLN A 172 -5.82 -14.41 -15.53
C GLN A 172 -7.06 -14.07 -16.36
N GLU A 173 -7.91 -15.05 -16.64
CA GLU A 173 -9.16 -14.85 -17.36
C GLU A 173 -10.18 -14.05 -16.51
N ALA A 174 -10.23 -14.31 -15.21
CA ALA A 174 -11.09 -13.55 -14.28
C ALA A 174 -10.61 -12.10 -14.08
N PHE A 175 -9.30 -11.85 -14.19
CA PHE A 175 -8.69 -10.55 -13.98
C PHE A 175 -8.66 -9.73 -15.26
N THR A 176 -9.85 -9.33 -15.73
CA THR A 176 -10.03 -8.51 -16.92
C THR A 176 -10.87 -7.27 -16.61
N CYS A 177 -10.69 -6.22 -17.41
CA CYS A 177 -11.47 -5.00 -17.26
C CYS A 177 -12.95 -5.29 -17.50
N GLY A 178 -13.81 -4.82 -16.59
CA GLY A 178 -15.26 -5.02 -16.67
C GLY A 178 -15.78 -6.30 -15.98
N THR A 179 -14.92 -7.15 -15.44
CA THR A 179 -15.37 -8.30 -14.63
C THR A 179 -16.12 -7.83 -13.40
N VAL A 180 -17.34 -8.35 -13.20
CA VAL A 180 -18.17 -8.08 -12.04
C VAL A 180 -18.10 -9.27 -11.09
N PHE A 181 -17.80 -9.01 -9.83
CA PHE A 181 -17.77 -10.02 -8.78
C PHE A 181 -19.05 -9.94 -7.94
N PRO A 182 -20.03 -10.81 -8.15
CA PRO A 182 -21.29 -10.74 -7.42
C PRO A 182 -21.10 -11.02 -5.93
N PRO A 183 -21.69 -10.25 -5.02
CA PRO A 183 -21.49 -10.41 -3.57
C PRO A 183 -21.84 -11.81 -3.04
N ASN A 184 -22.83 -12.48 -3.60
CA ASN A 184 -23.25 -13.84 -3.24
C ASN A 184 -22.23 -14.92 -3.63
N GLU A 185 -21.32 -14.63 -4.53
CA GLU A 185 -20.29 -15.57 -4.99
C GLU A 185 -18.96 -15.33 -4.27
N ILE A 186 -18.75 -14.12 -3.74
CA ILE A 186 -17.51 -13.71 -3.13
C ILE A 186 -17.34 -14.33 -1.74
N ASN A 187 -18.32 -14.18 -0.86
CA ASN A 187 -18.24 -14.71 0.50
C ASN A 187 -19.61 -14.68 1.20
N LYS A 188 -19.97 -15.75 1.93
CA LYS A 188 -21.17 -15.79 2.77
C LYS A 188 -21.17 -14.70 3.85
N THR A 189 -20.00 -14.38 4.41
CA THR A 189 -19.85 -13.33 5.43
C THR A 189 -20.07 -11.94 4.86
N ALA A 190 -19.64 -11.67 3.64
CA ALA A 190 -19.91 -10.39 2.96
C ALA A 190 -21.42 -10.21 2.70
N MET A 191 -22.13 -11.30 2.34
CA MET A 191 -23.58 -11.27 2.19
C MET A 191 -24.32 -10.94 3.49
N GLN A 192 -23.86 -11.48 4.62
CA GLN A 192 -24.43 -11.13 5.93
C GLN A 192 -24.21 -9.67 6.27
N TYR A 193 -23.03 -9.13 5.99
CA TYR A 193 -22.71 -7.72 6.23
C TYR A 193 -23.58 -6.79 5.36
N PHE A 194 -23.70 -7.06 4.06
CA PHE A 194 -24.58 -6.28 3.16
C PHE A 194 -26.07 -6.41 3.50
N ASN A 195 -26.54 -7.58 3.89
CA ASN A 195 -27.91 -7.78 4.30
C ASN A 195 -28.23 -7.08 5.61
N ASN A 196 -27.29 -7.08 6.56
CA ASN A 196 -27.42 -6.33 7.82
C ASN A 196 -27.42 -4.82 7.57
N GLN A 197 -26.60 -4.29 6.67
CA GLN A 197 -26.65 -2.88 6.30
C GLN A 197 -27.96 -2.49 5.60
N LYS A 198 -28.53 -3.37 4.75
CA LYS A 198 -29.85 -3.12 4.15
C LYS A 198 -30.98 -3.10 5.16
N GLN A 199 -30.84 -3.78 6.31
CA GLN A 199 -31.84 -3.75 7.39
C GLN A 199 -31.76 -2.47 8.23
N HIS A 200 -30.66 -1.70 8.16
CA HIS A 200 -30.50 -0.43 8.87
C HIS A 200 -30.78 0.82 8.03
N ILE A 201 -31.22 0.66 6.78
CA ILE A 201 -31.56 1.76 5.86
C ILE A 201 -33.09 1.83 5.61
N ILE A 202 -33.92 1.25 6.49
CA ILE A 202 -35.38 1.43 6.46
C ILE A 202 -35.82 2.23 7.68
#